data_f04369b8daf2efa341c7e0130f9d88ec
#
_entry.id   f04369b8daf2efa341c7e0130f9d88ec
#
_cell.length_a   1.000
_cell.length_b   1.000
_cell.length_c   1.000
_cell.angle_alpha   90.00
_cell.angle_beta   90.00
_cell.angle_gamma   90.00
#
_symmetry.space_group_name_H-M   'P 1'
#
loop_
_entity.id
_entity.type
_entity.pdbx_description
1 polymer ?
#
loop_
_entity_poly.entity_id
_entity_poly.type
_entity_poly.pdbx_seq_one_letter_code
_entity_poly.pdbx_strand_id
1 'polypeptide(L)'
;MDSIKFYELQKTLKENDIMFCYSGYVTQKILVAIGETIKKKLEVEETDLGKTKKVFSIFVEGVQNVIRYSADSIGESDELDNEVRYGIVTIGNNPEGITVRCGNLIFNKDVNRMKERVSLIEGKDKDELKKLYKKQMMDCLLYTSDAADE
;
A
#
# COMPACT_ATOMS: atom_id res chain seq x y z
N MET A 1 8.57 15.97 -19.73
CA MET A 1 9.52 16.26 -18.62
C MET A 1 10.86 16.60 -19.27
N ASP A 2 11.45 17.74 -18.92
CA ASP A 2 12.77 18.10 -19.44
C ASP A 2 13.89 17.30 -18.72
N SER A 3 15.10 17.36 -19.29
CA SER A 3 16.25 16.59 -18.79
C SER A 3 16.68 16.97 -17.37
N ILE A 4 16.47 18.23 -16.98
CA ILE A 4 16.81 18.71 -15.62
C ILE A 4 15.87 18.08 -14.60
N LYS A 5 14.57 18.11 -14.82
CA LYS A 5 13.57 17.49 -13.95
C LYS A 5 13.73 15.98 -13.88
N PHE A 6 14.13 15.35 -14.98
CA PHE A 6 14.41 13.93 -14.97
C PHE A 6 15.63 13.58 -14.11
N TYR A 7 16.68 14.39 -14.19
CA TYR A 7 17.86 14.24 -13.33
C TYR A 7 17.52 14.45 -11.84
N GLU A 8 16.72 15.48 -11.52
CA GLU A 8 16.25 15.73 -10.15
C GLU A 8 15.45 14.55 -9.60
N LEU A 9 14.56 13.97 -10.42
CA LEU A 9 13.84 12.76 -10.04
C LEU A 9 14.79 11.60 -9.75
N GLN A 10 15.74 11.32 -10.65
CA GLN A 10 16.73 10.26 -10.46
C GLN A 10 17.53 10.48 -9.18
N LYS A 11 17.97 11.72 -8.92
CA LYS A 11 18.70 12.10 -7.73
C LYS A 11 17.87 11.84 -6.47
N THR A 12 16.62 12.28 -6.45
CA THR A 12 15.69 12.06 -5.33
C THR A 12 15.49 10.58 -5.04
N LEU A 13 15.28 9.75 -6.07
CA LEU A 13 15.12 8.31 -5.90
C LEU A 13 16.38 7.67 -5.28
N LYS A 14 17.57 8.08 -5.77
CA LYS A 14 18.85 7.55 -5.30
C LYS A 14 19.16 7.99 -3.86
N GLU A 15 18.95 9.27 -3.52
CA GLU A 15 19.18 9.82 -2.17
C GLU A 15 18.25 9.22 -1.10
N ASN A 16 17.12 8.68 -1.50
CA ASN A 16 16.16 8.02 -0.62
C ASN A 16 16.21 6.49 -0.70
N ASP A 17 17.26 5.92 -1.29
CA ASP A 17 17.47 4.48 -1.46
C ASP A 17 16.28 3.77 -2.14
N ILE A 18 15.55 4.46 -3.03
CA ILE A 18 14.38 3.91 -3.72
C ILE A 18 14.86 3.06 -4.89
N MET A 19 14.66 1.75 -4.78
CA MET A 19 15.02 0.79 -5.81
C MET A 19 13.90 0.49 -6.80
N PHE A 20 12.66 0.80 -6.46
CA PHE A 20 11.48 0.65 -7.30
C PHE A 20 10.51 1.78 -7.04
N CYS A 21 9.96 2.36 -8.10
CA CYS A 21 8.92 3.38 -8.05
C CYS A 21 7.91 3.15 -9.19
N TYR A 22 6.65 3.06 -8.83
CA TYR A 22 5.53 3.08 -9.77
C TYR A 22 4.62 4.25 -9.43
N SER A 23 4.26 5.06 -10.42
CA SER A 23 3.26 6.12 -10.28
C SER A 23 2.30 6.05 -11.47
N GLY A 24 1.03 5.86 -11.20
CA GLY A 24 0.03 5.72 -12.27
C GLY A 24 -1.24 5.04 -11.82
N TYR A 25 -2.08 4.76 -12.79
CA TYR A 25 -3.33 4.03 -12.58
C TYR A 25 -3.06 2.54 -12.37
N VAL A 26 -3.67 1.98 -11.33
CA VAL A 26 -3.49 0.60 -10.90
C VAL A 26 -4.79 -0.18 -11.05
N THR A 27 -4.67 -1.38 -11.61
CA THR A 27 -5.70 -2.42 -11.64
C THR A 27 -5.19 -3.68 -10.95
N GLN A 28 -6.06 -4.65 -10.68
CA GLN A 28 -5.63 -5.96 -10.15
C GLN A 28 -4.57 -6.64 -11.04
N LYS A 29 -4.70 -6.53 -12.36
CA LYS A 29 -3.72 -7.09 -13.32
C LYS A 29 -2.35 -6.43 -13.20
N ILE A 30 -2.33 -5.10 -13.07
CA ILE A 30 -1.08 -4.33 -12.88
C ILE A 30 -0.46 -4.67 -11.52
N LEU A 31 -1.25 -4.81 -10.46
CA LEU A 31 -0.78 -5.24 -9.14
C LEU A 31 -0.04 -6.58 -9.21
N VAL A 32 -0.61 -7.57 -9.89
CA VAL A 32 0.03 -8.89 -10.05
C VAL A 32 1.35 -8.77 -10.80
N ALA A 33 1.38 -8.05 -11.92
CA ALA A 33 2.59 -7.88 -12.74
C ALA A 33 3.72 -7.15 -11.98
N ILE A 34 3.38 -6.09 -11.26
CA ILE A 34 4.33 -5.36 -10.40
C ILE A 34 4.84 -6.27 -9.28
N GLY A 35 3.96 -7.02 -8.64
CA GLY A 35 4.30 -7.94 -7.57
C GLY A 35 5.31 -9.01 -7.99
N GLU A 36 5.14 -9.59 -9.18
CA GLU A 36 6.10 -10.54 -9.75
C GLU A 36 7.46 -9.88 -10.04
N THR A 37 7.45 -8.66 -10.55
CA THR A 37 8.68 -7.89 -10.82
C THR A 37 9.44 -7.60 -9.52
N ILE A 38 8.74 -7.22 -8.46
CA ILE A 38 9.32 -6.97 -7.13
C ILE A 38 9.94 -8.24 -6.56
N LYS A 39 9.24 -9.39 -6.64
CA LYS A 39 9.78 -10.67 -6.19
C LYS A 39 11.10 -11.01 -6.89
N LYS A 40 11.13 -10.92 -8.22
CA LYS A 40 12.36 -11.17 -9.00
C LYS A 40 13.49 -10.23 -8.63
N LYS A 41 13.19 -8.95 -8.39
CA LYS A 41 14.21 -7.98 -7.99
C LYS A 41 14.80 -8.32 -6.61
N LEU A 42 13.97 -8.69 -5.64
CA LEU A 42 14.41 -9.08 -4.30
C LEU A 42 15.22 -10.39 -4.33
N GLU A 43 14.88 -11.33 -5.21
CA GLU A 43 15.65 -12.54 -5.44
C GLU A 43 17.05 -12.26 -5.98
N VAL A 44 17.17 -11.33 -6.94
CA VAL A 44 18.46 -10.90 -7.50
C VAL A 44 19.33 -10.19 -6.45
N GLU A 45 18.72 -9.49 -5.52
CA GLU A 45 19.42 -8.83 -4.40
C GLU A 45 19.69 -9.76 -3.21
N GLU A 46 19.55 -11.09 -3.41
CA GLU A 46 19.80 -12.13 -2.40
C GLU A 46 19.01 -11.90 -1.09
N THR A 47 17.83 -11.25 -1.19
CA THR A 47 16.97 -11.06 -0.03
C THR A 47 16.40 -12.41 0.43
N ASP A 48 16.46 -12.67 1.73
CA ASP A 48 15.94 -13.93 2.27
C ASP A 48 14.43 -14.09 2.01
N LEU A 49 13.99 -15.34 1.82
CA LEU A 49 12.60 -15.67 1.46
C LEU A 49 11.56 -15.16 2.46
N GLY A 50 11.90 -15.11 3.75
CA GLY A 50 11.02 -14.63 4.79
C GLY A 50 10.78 -13.12 4.66
N LYS A 51 11.81 -12.35 4.37
CA LYS A 51 11.73 -10.91 4.11
C LYS A 51 10.97 -10.65 2.81
N THR A 52 11.27 -11.39 1.75
CA THR A 52 10.59 -11.27 0.45
C THR A 52 9.08 -11.45 0.60
N LYS A 53 8.63 -12.48 1.34
CA LYS A 53 7.19 -12.71 1.60
C LYS A 53 6.55 -11.56 2.38
N LYS A 54 7.22 -11.02 3.39
CA LYS A 54 6.71 -9.89 4.18
C LYS A 54 6.59 -8.62 3.34
N VAL A 55 7.62 -8.29 2.56
CA VAL A 55 7.61 -7.14 1.64
C VAL A 55 6.47 -7.26 0.65
N PHE A 56 6.31 -8.46 0.06
CA PHE A 56 5.23 -8.70 -0.90
C PHE A 56 3.84 -8.56 -0.26
N SER A 57 3.63 -9.08 0.95
CA SER A 57 2.35 -8.95 1.67
C SER A 57 2.01 -7.48 1.93
N ILE A 58 2.98 -6.68 2.43
CA ILE A 58 2.79 -5.25 2.67
C ILE A 58 2.50 -4.49 1.36
N PHE A 59 3.22 -4.83 0.29
CA PHE A 59 3.00 -4.27 -1.03
C PHE A 59 1.57 -4.53 -1.53
N VAL A 60 1.10 -5.78 -1.48
CA VAL A 60 -0.26 -6.15 -1.92
C VAL A 60 -1.32 -5.39 -1.13
N GLU A 61 -1.23 -5.36 0.20
CA GLU A 61 -2.16 -4.62 1.06
C GLU A 61 -2.15 -3.11 0.75
N GLY A 62 -0.96 -2.52 0.59
CA GLY A 62 -0.84 -1.10 0.27
C GLY A 62 -1.46 -0.74 -1.07
N VAL A 63 -1.22 -1.54 -2.11
CA VAL A 63 -1.80 -1.30 -3.45
C VAL A 63 -3.30 -1.57 -3.49
N GLN A 64 -3.78 -2.58 -2.77
CA GLN A 64 -5.23 -2.81 -2.62
C GLN A 64 -5.92 -1.62 -1.95
N ASN A 65 -5.27 -0.98 -0.97
CA ASN A 65 -5.78 0.25 -0.37
C ASN A 65 -5.85 1.40 -1.39
N VAL A 66 -4.86 1.55 -2.27
CA VAL A 66 -4.92 2.50 -3.39
C VAL A 66 -6.12 2.23 -4.28
N ILE A 67 -6.31 0.97 -4.72
CA ILE A 67 -7.42 0.55 -5.59
C ILE A 67 -8.79 0.81 -4.94
N ARG A 68 -8.91 0.62 -3.63
CA ARG A 68 -10.20 0.79 -2.91
C ARG A 68 -10.52 2.22 -2.56
N TYR A 69 -9.52 3.05 -2.24
CA TYR A 69 -9.74 4.32 -1.54
C TYR A 69 -9.20 5.54 -2.25
N SER A 70 -8.49 5.40 -3.38
CA SER A 70 -8.04 6.58 -4.11
C SER A 70 -9.21 7.40 -4.64
N ALA A 71 -9.14 8.72 -4.44
CA ALA A 71 -10.12 9.66 -4.98
C ALA A 71 -9.93 9.91 -6.48
N ASP A 72 -8.76 9.58 -7.03
CA ASP A 72 -8.44 9.74 -8.45
C ASP A 72 -8.74 8.43 -9.18
N SER A 73 -9.83 8.39 -9.94
CA SER A 73 -10.31 7.21 -10.67
C SER A 73 -10.68 7.54 -12.10
N ILE A 74 -10.51 6.58 -12.99
CA ILE A 74 -11.01 6.62 -14.37
C ILE A 74 -12.10 5.56 -14.50
N GLY A 75 -13.28 5.97 -15.00
CA GLY A 75 -14.42 5.10 -15.29
C GLY A 75 -15.47 5.09 -14.18
N GLU A 76 -16.73 5.10 -14.60
CA GLU A 76 -17.90 4.82 -13.78
C GLU A 76 -18.25 3.34 -14.03
N SER A 77 -17.69 2.42 -13.26
CA SER A 77 -18.20 1.06 -13.26
C SER A 77 -18.45 0.61 -11.83
N ASP A 78 -19.67 0.19 -11.56
CA ASP A 78 -20.07 -0.41 -10.29
C ASP A 78 -19.42 -1.80 -10.05
N GLU A 79 -18.62 -2.29 -10.98
CA GLU A 79 -17.88 -3.53 -10.87
C GLU A 79 -16.46 -3.26 -10.35
N LEU A 80 -16.18 -3.72 -9.14
CA LEU A 80 -14.89 -3.64 -8.44
C LEU A 80 -13.67 -4.09 -9.29
N ASP A 81 -13.89 -4.98 -10.26
CA ASP A 81 -12.84 -5.50 -11.14
C ASP A 81 -12.39 -4.53 -12.25
N ASN A 82 -13.14 -3.47 -12.51
CA ASN A 82 -12.87 -2.49 -13.57
C ASN A 82 -12.48 -1.11 -13.05
N GLU A 83 -12.43 -0.90 -11.74
CA GLU A 83 -11.98 0.37 -11.18
C GLU A 83 -10.49 0.56 -11.39
N VAL A 84 -10.16 1.66 -12.06
CA VAL A 84 -8.78 2.10 -12.31
C VAL A 84 -8.50 3.30 -11.42
N ARG A 85 -7.61 3.16 -10.46
CA ARG A 85 -7.30 4.16 -9.44
C ARG A 85 -5.86 4.61 -9.51
N TYR A 86 -5.62 5.90 -9.41
CA TYR A 86 -4.27 6.47 -9.42
C TYR A 86 -3.61 6.38 -8.05
N GLY A 87 -2.34 5.98 -8.05
CA GLY A 87 -1.53 5.95 -6.85
C GLY A 87 -0.04 5.91 -7.14
N ILE A 88 0.73 5.98 -6.07
CA ILE A 88 2.18 5.83 -6.11
C ILE A 88 2.61 4.74 -5.15
N VAL A 89 3.57 3.93 -5.57
CA VAL A 89 4.19 2.88 -4.75
C VAL A 89 5.70 3.01 -4.88
N THR A 90 6.39 3.02 -3.76
CA THR A 90 7.85 2.97 -3.74
C THR A 90 8.34 1.84 -2.83
N ILE A 91 9.45 1.22 -3.24
CA ILE A 91 10.18 0.26 -2.43
C ILE A 91 11.61 0.74 -2.34
N GLY A 92 12.09 0.89 -1.11
CA GLY A 92 13.46 1.26 -0.80
C GLY A 92 14.18 0.13 -0.08
N ASN A 93 15.49 0.08 -0.22
CA ASN A 93 16.36 -0.84 0.51
C ASN A 93 17.53 -0.06 1.08
N ASN A 94 17.55 0.12 2.38
CA ASN A 94 18.58 0.84 3.11
C ASN A 94 19.18 -0.06 4.22
N PRO A 95 20.24 0.35 4.92
CA PRO A 95 20.86 -0.45 5.98
C PRO A 95 19.92 -0.86 7.12
N GLU A 96 18.83 -0.12 7.36
CA GLU A 96 17.86 -0.44 8.39
C GLU A 96 16.83 -1.49 7.92
N GLY A 97 16.68 -1.67 6.60
CA GLY A 97 15.80 -2.67 6.01
C GLY A 97 15.07 -2.21 4.77
N ILE A 98 14.08 -3.01 4.37
CA ILE A 98 13.26 -2.74 3.19
C ILE A 98 12.03 -1.93 3.61
N THR A 99 11.81 -0.82 2.93
CA THR A 99 10.67 0.07 3.16
C THR A 99 9.70 0.02 1.98
N VAL A 100 8.43 -0.21 2.25
CA VAL A 100 7.34 -0.10 1.27
C VAL A 100 6.49 1.13 1.62
N ARG A 101 6.28 2.01 0.65
CA ARG A 101 5.39 3.17 0.80
C ARG A 101 4.35 3.16 -0.32
N CYS A 102 3.09 3.35 0.06
CA CYS A 102 1.99 3.52 -0.87
C CYS A 102 1.30 4.85 -0.57
N GLY A 103 0.90 5.56 -1.61
CA GLY A 103 0.21 6.84 -1.48
C GLY A 103 -0.87 7.02 -2.55
N ASN A 104 -1.96 7.66 -2.15
CA ASN A 104 -3.05 8.04 -3.04
C ASN A 104 -3.74 9.30 -2.53
N LEU A 105 -4.47 9.96 -3.41
CA LEU A 105 -5.35 11.06 -3.03
C LEU A 105 -6.59 10.52 -2.32
N ILE A 106 -7.10 11.27 -1.36
CA ILE A 106 -8.38 11.03 -0.70
C ILE A 106 -9.28 12.26 -0.82
N PHE A 107 -10.59 12.09 -0.76
CA PHE A 107 -11.50 13.22 -0.73
C PHE A 107 -11.35 14.04 0.55
N ASN A 108 -11.46 15.36 0.45
CA ASN A 108 -11.33 16.25 1.61
C ASN A 108 -12.29 15.89 2.75
N LYS A 109 -13.49 15.40 2.43
CA LYS A 109 -14.49 14.92 3.41
C LYS A 109 -14.00 13.74 4.26
N ASP A 110 -13.06 12.94 3.76
CA ASP A 110 -12.54 11.75 4.43
C ASP A 110 -11.27 12.01 5.26
N VAL A 111 -10.68 13.20 5.15
CA VAL A 111 -9.40 13.54 5.81
C VAL A 111 -9.49 13.39 7.33
N ASN A 112 -10.54 13.93 7.95
CA ASN A 112 -10.69 13.89 9.42
C ASN A 112 -10.86 12.44 9.90
N ARG A 113 -11.69 11.65 9.23
CA ARG A 113 -11.87 10.23 9.55
C ARG A 113 -10.56 9.44 9.40
N MET A 114 -9.76 9.77 8.39
CA MET A 114 -8.47 9.11 8.18
C MET A 114 -7.48 9.48 9.29
N LYS A 115 -7.41 10.77 9.67
CA LYS A 115 -6.57 11.23 10.79
C LYS A 115 -6.94 10.53 12.10
N GLU A 116 -8.22 10.41 12.41
CA GLU A 116 -8.70 9.68 13.59
C GLU A 116 -8.23 8.22 13.59
N ARG A 117 -8.35 7.52 12.44
CA ARG A 117 -7.88 6.13 12.32
C ARG A 117 -6.37 6.00 12.47
N VAL A 118 -5.59 6.92 11.91
CA VAL A 118 -4.13 6.93 12.06
C VAL A 118 -3.75 7.17 13.51
N SER A 119 -4.42 8.12 14.21
CA SER A 119 -4.15 8.39 15.62
C SER A 119 -4.39 7.20 16.55
N LEU A 120 -5.26 6.26 16.17
CA LEU A 120 -5.49 5.03 16.94
C LEU A 120 -4.28 4.07 16.94
N ILE A 121 -3.42 4.15 15.94
CA ILE A 121 -2.25 3.28 15.78
C ILE A 121 -0.93 4.01 16.06
N GLU A 122 -0.95 5.34 16.00
CA GLU A 122 0.23 6.17 16.20
C GLU A 122 0.80 6.01 17.60
N GLY A 123 2.13 5.83 17.70
CA GLY A 123 2.83 5.67 18.97
C GLY A 123 2.62 4.34 19.69
N LYS A 124 1.85 3.40 19.12
CA LYS A 124 1.65 2.08 19.70
C LYS A 124 2.79 1.13 19.40
N ASP A 125 3.17 0.35 20.41
CA ASP A 125 4.14 -0.72 20.23
C ASP A 125 3.51 -1.96 19.52
N LYS A 126 4.36 -2.96 19.25
CA LYS A 126 3.95 -4.18 18.53
C LYS A 126 2.86 -4.97 19.26
N ASP A 127 2.88 -5.00 20.58
CA ASP A 127 1.92 -5.78 21.37
C ASP A 127 0.59 -5.05 21.51
N GLU A 128 0.61 -3.73 21.61
CA GLU A 128 -0.58 -2.87 21.56
C GLU A 128 -1.28 -2.95 20.19
N LEU A 129 -0.51 -2.93 19.08
CA LEU A 129 -1.03 -3.11 17.73
C LEU A 129 -1.68 -4.48 17.53
N LYS A 130 -1.08 -5.56 18.08
CA LYS A 130 -1.68 -6.90 18.05
C LYS A 130 -3.00 -6.98 18.82
N LYS A 131 -3.08 -6.33 19.98
CA LYS A 131 -4.31 -6.27 20.78
C LYS A 131 -5.41 -5.52 20.04
N LEU A 132 -5.07 -4.38 19.43
CA LEU A 132 -6.00 -3.59 18.61
C LEU A 132 -6.54 -4.40 17.44
N TYR A 133 -5.65 -5.10 16.70
CA TYR A 133 -6.04 -5.96 15.59
C TYR A 133 -6.98 -7.08 16.01
N LYS A 134 -6.67 -7.78 17.12
CA LYS A 134 -7.54 -8.83 17.66
C LYS A 134 -8.91 -8.30 18.04
N LYS A 135 -8.98 -7.12 18.68
CA LYS A 135 -10.25 -6.47 19.02
C LYS A 135 -11.10 -6.18 17.79
N GLN A 136 -10.51 -5.59 16.73
CA GLN A 136 -11.22 -5.32 15.48
C GLN A 136 -11.73 -6.59 14.80
N MET A 137 -10.96 -7.67 14.82
CA MET A 137 -11.38 -8.98 14.29
C MET A 137 -12.57 -9.55 15.08
N MET A 138 -12.57 -9.45 16.41
CA MET A 138 -13.66 -9.92 17.26
C MET A 138 -14.93 -9.11 17.04
N ASP A 139 -14.83 -7.77 16.94
CA ASP A 139 -15.96 -6.89 16.67
C ASP A 139 -16.59 -7.18 15.29
N CYS A 140 -15.76 -7.50 14.27
CA CYS A 140 -16.23 -7.91 12.95
C CYS A 140 -16.97 -9.25 12.97
N LEU A 141 -16.49 -10.24 13.75
CA LEU A 141 -17.11 -11.56 13.85
C LEU A 141 -18.45 -11.49 14.59
N LEU A 142 -18.57 -10.66 15.63
CA LEU A 142 -19.82 -10.45 16.36
C LEU A 142 -20.89 -9.79 15.45
N TYR A 143 -20.49 -8.82 14.63
CA TYR A 143 -21.42 -8.15 13.70
C TYR A 143 -21.94 -9.06 12.59
N THR A 144 -21.15 -10.06 12.15
CA THR A 144 -21.59 -11.04 11.15
C THR A 144 -22.46 -12.15 11.73
N SER A 145 -22.39 -12.44 13.03
CA SER A 145 -23.26 -13.44 13.68
C SER A 145 -24.65 -12.90 13.96
N ASP A 146 -24.79 -11.61 14.30
CA ASP A 146 -26.10 -10.98 14.51
C ASP A 146 -26.92 -10.76 13.22
N ALA A 147 -26.25 -10.72 12.05
CA ALA A 147 -26.91 -10.62 10.75
C ALA A 147 -27.38 -11.97 10.18
N ALA A 148 -27.07 -13.08 10.83
CA ALA A 148 -27.47 -14.42 10.40
C ALA A 148 -28.69 -14.95 11.17
N ASP A 149 -29.18 -14.23 12.18
CA ASP A 149 -30.33 -14.59 13.01
C ASP A 149 -31.60 -13.74 12.72
N GLU A 150 -31.62 -12.94 11.65
CA GLU A 150 -32.80 -12.31 11.06
C GLU A 150 -33.10 -12.94 9.69
#